data_1e476205480b37ecd4084ea672446847
#
_entry.id   1e476205480b37ecd4084ea672446847
#
_cell.length_a   1.000
_cell.length_b   1.000
_cell.length_c   1.000
_cell.angle_alpha   90.00
_cell.angle_beta   90.00
_cell.angle_gamma   90.00
#
_symmetry.space_group_name_H-M   'P 1'
#
loop_
_entity.id
_entity.type
_entity.pdbx_description
1 polymer ?
#
loop_
_entity_poly.entity_id
_entity_poly.type
_entity_poly.pdbx_seq_one_letter_code
_entity_poly.pdbx_strand_id
1 'polypeptide(L)'
;PNFAVNLPATVGTGQGGAIGLSFGSIDNTINLAVRLSAAEASGLLRILSSPRVLTLDNHEARIAQGTLIPFSQVSSQGVQTTFQEAKLQLLVQPHVTADGSVSMHVKINRDEPDFNQTSARGDPTILKREAETDLLVMDGHTAVIGGIYTRNTGRNLDQVPFFGDIPLIGLLFQRRRSSDTRSELVIFLTPRIVNRAEALGR
;
A
#
# COMPACT_ATOMS: atom_id res chain seq x y z
N PRO A 1 -0.92 37.40 30.01
CA PRO A 1 -0.87 36.52 28.83
C PRO A 1 -1.35 35.12 29.24
N ASN A 2 -2.36 34.63 28.57
CA ASN A 2 -2.84 33.26 28.74
C ASN A 2 -2.20 32.39 27.67
N PHE A 3 -1.46 31.39 28.07
CA PHE A 3 -0.96 30.39 27.15
C PHE A 3 -1.54 29.00 27.50
N ALA A 4 -1.84 28.22 26.49
CA ALA A 4 -2.25 26.84 26.66
C ALA A 4 -1.41 25.93 25.77
N VAL A 5 -0.83 24.88 26.37
CA VAL A 5 -0.11 23.82 25.66
C VAL A 5 -0.99 22.57 25.73
N ASN A 6 -1.33 22.03 24.56
CA ASN A 6 -2.11 20.80 24.46
C ASN A 6 -1.28 19.74 23.72
N LEU A 7 -0.84 18.73 24.46
CA LEU A 7 -0.08 17.59 23.98
C LEU A 7 -0.73 16.31 24.56
N PRO A 8 -1.24 15.37 23.78
CA PRO A 8 -1.34 15.35 22.32
C PRO A 8 -2.55 16.15 21.79
N ALA A 9 -2.42 16.70 20.60
CA ALA A 9 -3.49 17.40 19.93
C ALA A 9 -3.76 16.79 18.54
N THR A 10 -5.05 16.74 18.17
CA THR A 10 -5.41 16.34 16.80
C THR A 10 -5.14 17.48 15.83
N VAL A 11 -4.33 17.22 14.81
CA VAL A 11 -3.99 18.16 13.75
C VAL A 11 -4.46 17.60 12.41
N GLY A 12 -5.64 18.04 11.96
CA GLY A 12 -6.28 17.46 10.79
C GLY A 12 -6.73 16.01 11.04
N THR A 13 -6.28 15.07 10.21
CA THR A 13 -6.56 13.62 10.34
C THR A 13 -5.50 12.85 11.15
N GLY A 14 -4.49 13.53 11.71
CA GLY A 14 -3.38 12.93 12.45
C GLY A 14 -3.32 13.36 13.91
N GLN A 15 -2.47 12.68 14.68
CA GLN A 15 -2.12 13.06 16.03
C GLN A 15 -0.87 13.94 16.01
N GLY A 16 -0.87 15.04 16.76
CA GLY A 16 0.26 15.95 16.83
C GLY A 16 0.19 16.86 18.05
N GLY A 17 1.23 17.67 18.23
CA GLY A 17 1.29 18.70 19.25
C GLY A 17 0.72 20.04 18.75
N ALA A 18 0.10 20.80 19.63
CA ALA A 18 -0.30 22.17 19.37
C ALA A 18 0.04 23.08 20.55
N ILE A 19 0.56 24.26 20.25
CA ILE A 19 0.80 25.33 21.22
C ILE A 19 -0.07 26.51 20.84
N GLY A 20 -0.94 26.93 21.73
CA GLY A 20 -1.79 28.09 21.58
C GLY A 20 -1.34 29.23 22.48
N LEU A 21 -1.14 30.41 21.93
CA LEU A 21 -0.83 31.64 22.65
C LEU A 21 -1.96 32.65 22.39
N SER A 22 -2.55 33.17 23.44
CA SER A 22 -3.53 34.24 23.34
C SER A 22 -3.02 35.48 24.08
N PHE A 23 -3.01 36.59 23.38
CA PHE A 23 -2.66 37.90 23.92
C PHE A 23 -3.88 38.80 23.88
N GLY A 24 -4.33 39.28 25.00
CA GLY A 24 -5.42 40.24 25.09
C GLY A 24 -4.98 41.53 25.75
N SER A 25 -5.48 42.67 25.28
CA SER A 25 -5.31 43.95 25.95
C SER A 25 -6.29 44.05 27.14
N ILE A 26 -5.88 44.79 28.17
CA ILE A 26 -6.67 45.03 29.40
C ILE A 26 -8.00 45.72 29.05
N ASP A 27 -8.04 46.49 27.97
CA ASP A 27 -9.23 47.20 27.49
C ASP A 27 -10.07 46.43 26.46
N ASN A 28 -9.76 45.14 26.27
CA ASN A 28 -10.48 44.20 25.34
C ASN A 28 -10.60 44.69 23.90
N THR A 29 -9.78 45.65 23.45
CA THR A 29 -9.82 46.22 22.09
C THR A 29 -9.05 45.41 21.06
N ILE A 30 -8.03 44.62 21.50
CA ILE A 30 -7.23 43.77 20.60
C ILE A 30 -7.03 42.40 21.26
N ASN A 31 -7.54 41.36 20.62
CA ASN A 31 -7.27 39.97 20.98
C ASN A 31 -6.53 39.28 19.84
N LEU A 32 -5.30 38.82 20.11
CA LEU A 32 -4.51 38.04 19.18
C LEU A 32 -4.39 36.60 19.70
N ALA A 33 -4.85 35.65 18.94
CA ALA A 33 -4.67 34.23 19.21
C ALA A 33 -3.77 33.59 18.15
N VAL A 34 -2.65 33.01 18.57
CA VAL A 34 -1.71 32.29 17.70
C VAL A 34 -1.73 30.82 18.09
N ARG A 35 -1.95 29.94 17.14
CA ARG A 35 -1.90 28.49 17.32
C ARG A 35 -0.84 27.89 16.42
N LEU A 36 0.16 27.27 17.01
CA LEU A 36 1.15 26.45 16.31
C LEU A 36 0.79 24.98 16.49
N SER A 37 0.81 24.22 15.40
CA SER A 37 0.55 22.79 15.44
C SER A 37 1.55 22.05 14.56
N ALA A 38 2.04 20.90 15.07
CA ALA A 38 2.91 20.01 14.33
C ALA A 38 2.45 18.57 14.53
N ALA A 39 2.48 17.78 13.46
CA ALA A 39 2.19 16.35 13.49
C ALA A 39 3.15 15.62 12.56
N GLU A 40 3.65 14.47 13.04
CA GLU A 40 4.42 13.53 12.25
C GLU A 40 3.81 12.14 12.46
N ALA A 41 3.58 11.43 11.35
CA ALA A 41 3.12 10.05 11.37
C ALA A 41 4.04 9.21 10.48
N SER A 42 4.62 8.16 11.05
CA SER A 42 5.45 7.20 10.32
C SER A 42 4.93 5.79 10.56
N GLY A 43 4.92 4.97 9.52
CA GLY A 43 4.48 3.58 9.60
C GLY A 43 5.22 2.72 8.59
N LEU A 44 5.55 1.48 8.97
CA LEU A 44 6.12 0.47 8.10
C LEU A 44 5.19 -0.74 8.07
N LEU A 45 4.73 -1.11 6.86
CA LEU A 45 3.93 -2.31 6.64
C LEU A 45 4.75 -3.26 5.75
N ARG A 46 4.93 -4.51 6.22
CA ARG A 46 5.56 -5.59 5.47
C ARG A 46 4.61 -6.76 5.37
N ILE A 47 4.28 -7.16 4.14
CA ILE A 47 3.41 -8.29 3.85
C ILE A 47 4.23 -9.33 3.10
N LEU A 48 4.23 -10.58 3.57
CA LEU A 48 4.85 -11.71 2.92
C LEU A 48 3.75 -12.71 2.55
N SER A 49 3.73 -13.14 1.28
CA SER A 49 2.82 -14.19 0.79
C SER A 49 3.64 -15.24 0.05
N SER A 50 3.45 -16.51 0.38
CA SER A 50 4.21 -17.62 -0.23
C SER A 50 3.27 -18.74 -0.67
N PRO A 51 2.62 -18.63 -1.85
CA PRO A 51 1.83 -19.72 -2.41
C PRO A 51 2.74 -20.87 -2.83
N ARG A 52 2.30 -22.10 -2.63
CA ARG A 52 3.04 -23.31 -3.02
C ARG A 52 2.10 -24.26 -3.74
N VAL A 53 2.57 -24.86 -4.80
CA VAL A 53 1.82 -25.85 -5.58
C VAL A 53 2.76 -26.95 -6.05
N LEU A 54 2.29 -28.19 -6.04
CA LEU A 54 2.98 -29.34 -6.58
C LEU A 54 2.29 -29.79 -7.86
N THR A 55 3.07 -30.07 -8.91
CA THR A 55 2.54 -30.54 -10.20
C THR A 55 3.51 -31.51 -10.86
N LEU A 56 3.04 -32.19 -11.88
CA LEU A 56 3.86 -33.04 -12.73
C LEU A 56 4.59 -32.20 -13.79
N ASP A 57 5.65 -32.77 -14.37
CA ASP A 57 6.34 -32.19 -15.50
C ASP A 57 5.40 -31.94 -16.69
N ASN A 58 5.50 -30.78 -17.32
CA ASN A 58 4.64 -30.29 -18.41
C ASN A 58 3.15 -30.16 -18.09
N HIS A 59 2.76 -30.18 -16.80
CA HIS A 59 1.37 -29.98 -16.39
C HIS A 59 1.19 -28.63 -15.72
N GLU A 60 0.18 -27.91 -16.17
CA GLU A 60 -0.22 -26.65 -15.55
C GLU A 60 -0.82 -26.90 -14.17
N ALA A 61 -0.42 -26.11 -13.20
CA ALA A 61 -0.99 -26.09 -11.86
C ALA A 61 -1.37 -24.69 -11.45
N ARG A 62 -2.47 -24.60 -10.71
CA ARG A 62 -3.01 -23.35 -10.20
C ARG A 62 -3.35 -23.47 -8.73
N ILE A 63 -2.92 -22.50 -7.94
CA ILE A 63 -3.40 -22.27 -6.57
C ILE A 63 -3.93 -20.86 -6.46
N ALA A 64 -5.07 -20.68 -5.80
CA ALA A 64 -5.67 -19.36 -5.59
C ALA A 64 -6.31 -19.30 -4.20
N GLN A 65 -6.17 -18.14 -3.55
CA GLN A 65 -6.82 -17.81 -2.28
C GLN A 65 -7.29 -16.36 -2.34
N GLY A 66 -8.52 -16.10 -1.91
CA GLY A 66 -9.05 -14.73 -1.97
C GLY A 66 -10.39 -14.58 -1.31
N THR A 67 -10.97 -13.39 -1.48
CA THR A 67 -12.30 -13.01 -1.00
C THR A 67 -13.15 -12.50 -2.13
N LEU A 68 -14.48 -12.68 -1.99
CA LEU A 68 -15.46 -12.09 -2.89
C LEU A 68 -15.96 -10.77 -2.30
N ILE A 69 -15.88 -9.71 -3.08
CA ILE A 69 -16.33 -8.38 -2.68
C ILE A 69 -17.63 -8.09 -3.40
N PRO A 70 -18.73 -7.77 -2.68
CA PRO A 70 -19.99 -7.40 -3.30
C PRO A 70 -19.94 -5.96 -3.82
N PHE A 71 -20.31 -5.77 -5.07
CA PHE A 71 -20.53 -4.47 -5.72
C PHE A 71 -22.01 -4.30 -6.03
N SER A 72 -22.63 -3.27 -5.52
CA SER A 72 -24.04 -3.00 -5.73
C SER A 72 -24.24 -2.03 -6.89
N GLN A 73 -24.91 -2.50 -7.94
CA GLN A 73 -25.35 -1.67 -9.06
C GLN A 73 -26.83 -1.34 -8.90
N VAL A 74 -27.12 -0.06 -8.83
CA VAL A 74 -28.51 0.42 -8.79
C VAL A 74 -28.95 0.74 -10.22
N SER A 75 -29.97 0.04 -10.71
CA SER A 75 -30.59 0.29 -12.01
C SER A 75 -32.05 0.71 -11.81
N SER A 76 -32.71 1.18 -12.87
CA SER A 76 -34.14 1.49 -12.87
C SER A 76 -35.05 0.30 -12.52
N GLN A 77 -34.52 -0.92 -12.57
CA GLN A 77 -35.22 -2.18 -12.28
C GLN A 77 -34.90 -2.75 -10.88
N GLY A 78 -34.09 -2.05 -10.08
CA GLY A 78 -33.71 -2.48 -8.73
C GLY A 78 -32.20 -2.46 -8.47
N VAL A 79 -31.83 -3.03 -7.33
CA VAL A 79 -30.43 -3.19 -6.92
C VAL A 79 -29.93 -4.57 -7.32
N GLN A 80 -28.91 -4.62 -8.17
CA GLN A 80 -28.21 -5.84 -8.54
C GLN A 80 -26.85 -5.89 -7.84
N THR A 81 -26.54 -6.98 -7.15
CA THR A 81 -25.23 -7.20 -6.54
C THR A 81 -24.38 -8.10 -7.43
N THR A 82 -23.21 -7.61 -7.81
CA THR A 82 -22.19 -8.37 -8.55
C THR A 82 -21.01 -8.62 -7.62
N PHE A 83 -20.47 -9.85 -7.64
CA PHE A 83 -19.31 -10.19 -6.83
C PHE A 83 -18.03 -10.09 -7.64
N GLN A 84 -17.04 -9.37 -7.13
CA GLN A 84 -15.71 -9.27 -7.71
C GLN A 84 -14.73 -10.06 -6.83
N GLU A 85 -13.90 -10.90 -7.46
CA GLU A 85 -12.87 -11.63 -6.76
C GLU A 85 -11.64 -10.75 -6.52
N ALA A 86 -11.18 -10.69 -5.27
CA ALA A 86 -9.87 -10.19 -4.90
C ALA A 86 -9.04 -11.38 -4.38
N LYS A 87 -8.02 -11.79 -5.15
CA LYS A 87 -7.30 -13.04 -4.88
C LYS A 87 -5.80 -12.96 -5.15
N LEU A 88 -5.05 -13.74 -4.37
CA LEU A 88 -3.70 -14.17 -4.71
C LEU A 88 -3.80 -15.46 -5.53
N GLN A 89 -3.21 -15.46 -6.72
CA GLN A 89 -3.21 -16.62 -7.61
C GLN A 89 -1.81 -16.85 -8.16
N LEU A 90 -1.35 -18.08 -8.11
CA LEU A 90 -0.18 -18.57 -8.80
C LEU A 90 -0.64 -19.61 -9.84
N LEU A 91 -0.24 -19.38 -11.09
CA LEU A 91 -0.37 -20.34 -12.19
C LEU A 91 1.07 -20.67 -12.64
N VAL A 92 1.41 -21.94 -12.78
CA VAL A 92 2.72 -22.37 -13.21
C VAL A 92 2.63 -23.60 -14.09
N GLN A 93 3.43 -23.61 -15.16
CA GLN A 93 3.62 -24.76 -16.03
C GLN A 93 5.14 -25.05 -16.11
N PRO A 94 5.64 -26.03 -15.34
CA PRO A 94 7.06 -26.36 -15.34
C PRO A 94 7.41 -27.37 -16.44
N HIS A 95 8.68 -27.32 -16.88
CA HIS A 95 9.31 -28.32 -17.73
C HIS A 95 10.72 -28.60 -17.20
N VAL A 96 11.02 -29.84 -16.86
CA VAL A 96 12.33 -30.27 -16.38
C VAL A 96 13.24 -30.56 -17.56
N THR A 97 14.35 -29.83 -17.62
CA THR A 97 15.35 -30.00 -18.71
C THR A 97 16.33 -31.13 -18.39
N ALA A 98 17.05 -31.63 -19.40
CA ALA A 98 17.96 -32.78 -19.26
C ALA A 98 19.15 -32.52 -18.31
N ASP A 99 19.49 -31.27 -18.06
CA ASP A 99 20.53 -30.84 -17.11
C ASP A 99 20.02 -30.70 -15.66
N GLY A 100 18.74 -31.00 -15.41
CA GLY A 100 18.13 -30.88 -14.08
C GLY A 100 17.65 -29.47 -13.72
N SER A 101 17.68 -28.54 -14.66
CA SER A 101 17.04 -27.22 -14.46
C SER A 101 15.54 -27.30 -14.72
N VAL A 102 14.80 -26.32 -14.21
CA VAL A 102 13.36 -26.22 -14.41
C VAL A 102 13.05 -24.97 -15.24
N SER A 103 12.60 -25.18 -16.47
CA SER A 103 12.01 -24.13 -17.30
C SER A 103 10.54 -24.01 -16.95
N MET A 104 10.03 -22.81 -16.75
CA MET A 104 8.64 -22.65 -16.36
C MET A 104 8.04 -21.37 -16.86
N HIS A 105 6.78 -21.47 -17.27
CA HIS A 105 5.90 -20.33 -17.47
C HIS A 105 5.19 -20.04 -16.16
N VAL A 106 5.29 -18.80 -15.66
CA VAL A 106 4.74 -18.40 -14.35
C VAL A 106 3.89 -17.16 -14.51
N LYS A 107 2.68 -17.22 -13.95
CA LYS A 107 1.78 -16.09 -13.84
C LYS A 107 1.33 -15.93 -12.40
N ILE A 108 1.61 -14.76 -11.82
CA ILE A 108 1.25 -14.41 -10.44
C ILE A 108 0.35 -13.19 -10.47
N ASN A 109 -0.82 -13.32 -9.86
CA ASN A 109 -1.78 -12.21 -9.68
C ASN A 109 -2.03 -12.04 -8.20
N ARG A 110 -1.99 -10.79 -7.73
CA ARG A 110 -2.36 -10.42 -6.39
C ARG A 110 -3.31 -9.23 -6.43
N ASP A 111 -4.55 -9.49 -6.10
CA ASP A 111 -5.61 -8.50 -6.01
C ASP A 111 -5.93 -8.25 -4.55
N GLU A 112 -5.83 -6.99 -4.10
CA GLU A 112 -6.11 -6.58 -2.72
C GLU A 112 -7.20 -5.51 -2.71
N PRO A 113 -8.24 -5.66 -1.86
CA PRO A 113 -9.22 -4.60 -1.68
C PRO A 113 -8.61 -3.45 -0.87
N ASP A 114 -8.79 -2.23 -1.34
CA ASP A 114 -8.44 -1.01 -0.60
C ASP A 114 -9.72 -0.31 -0.15
N PHE A 115 -10.02 -0.40 1.13
CA PHE A 115 -11.17 0.24 1.77
C PHE A 115 -10.93 1.71 2.11
N ASN A 116 -9.69 2.21 1.99
CA ASN A 116 -9.39 3.63 2.20
C ASN A 116 -9.74 4.47 0.98
N GLN A 117 -9.73 3.85 -0.20
CA GLN A 117 -10.13 4.46 -1.45
C GLN A 117 -11.42 3.82 -1.94
N THR A 118 -12.54 4.46 -1.65
CA THR A 118 -13.85 3.99 -2.07
C THR A 118 -14.39 4.84 -3.21
N SER A 119 -15.25 4.23 -4.04
CA SER A 119 -16.02 4.94 -5.05
C SER A 119 -17.02 5.91 -4.38
N ALA A 120 -17.66 6.79 -5.15
CA ALA A 120 -18.70 7.69 -4.65
C ALA A 120 -19.90 6.93 -4.01
N ARG A 121 -20.00 5.62 -4.22
CA ARG A 121 -21.02 4.73 -3.65
C ARG A 121 -20.55 3.94 -2.44
N GLY A 122 -19.29 4.09 -2.04
CA GLY A 122 -18.71 3.35 -0.92
C GLY A 122 -18.08 2.01 -1.30
N ASP A 123 -18.07 1.63 -2.59
CA ASP A 123 -17.43 0.40 -3.03
C ASP A 123 -15.90 0.53 -2.94
N PRO A 124 -15.18 -0.47 -2.43
CA PRO A 124 -13.72 -0.42 -2.32
C PRO A 124 -13.05 -0.49 -3.70
N THR A 125 -11.87 0.11 -3.83
CA THR A 125 -11.03 -0.12 -5.01
C THR A 125 -10.25 -1.42 -4.88
N ILE A 126 -9.86 -2.01 -6.02
CA ILE A 126 -9.04 -3.22 -6.05
C ILE A 126 -7.67 -2.86 -6.61
N LEU A 127 -6.64 -3.02 -5.78
CA LEU A 127 -5.25 -2.89 -6.17
C LEU A 127 -4.80 -4.19 -6.83
N LYS A 128 -4.48 -4.13 -8.12
CA LYS A 128 -4.00 -5.28 -8.89
C LYS A 128 -2.49 -5.24 -9.07
N ARG A 129 -1.85 -6.37 -8.81
CA ARG A 129 -0.44 -6.60 -9.11
C ARG A 129 -0.32 -7.91 -9.87
N GLU A 130 0.26 -7.87 -11.05
CA GLU A 130 0.37 -9.01 -11.94
C GLU A 130 1.80 -9.09 -12.48
N ALA A 131 2.34 -10.30 -12.54
CA ALA A 131 3.60 -10.60 -13.20
C ALA A 131 3.44 -11.90 -14.00
N GLU A 132 3.94 -11.89 -15.24
CA GLU A 132 3.92 -13.04 -16.13
C GLU A 132 5.30 -13.13 -16.83
N THR A 133 5.93 -14.29 -16.76
CA THR A 133 7.27 -14.46 -17.32
C THR A 133 7.60 -15.94 -17.57
N ASP A 134 8.52 -16.16 -18.50
CA ASP A 134 9.17 -17.44 -18.72
C ASP A 134 10.58 -17.38 -18.15
N LEU A 135 10.95 -18.38 -17.37
CA LEU A 135 12.27 -18.44 -16.73
C LEU A 135 12.80 -19.85 -16.64
N LEU A 136 14.15 -19.96 -16.59
CA LEU A 136 14.86 -21.19 -16.34
C LEU A 136 15.64 -21.05 -15.03
N VAL A 137 15.42 -21.97 -14.08
CA VAL A 137 16.05 -21.94 -12.76
C VAL A 137 16.55 -23.33 -12.41
N MET A 138 17.73 -23.42 -11.82
CA MET A 138 18.25 -24.69 -11.30
C MET A 138 17.41 -25.19 -10.13
N ASP A 139 17.30 -26.50 -9.98
CA ASP A 139 16.58 -27.12 -8.86
C ASP A 139 17.05 -26.58 -7.50
N GLY A 140 16.10 -26.21 -6.64
CA GLY A 140 16.35 -25.67 -5.31
C GLY A 140 16.91 -24.24 -5.25
N HIS A 141 17.20 -23.58 -6.38
CA HIS A 141 17.69 -22.22 -6.42
C HIS A 141 16.53 -21.21 -6.49
N THR A 142 16.77 -20.04 -5.93
CA THR A 142 15.80 -18.95 -5.94
C THR A 142 16.13 -17.93 -7.01
N ALA A 143 15.22 -17.68 -7.91
CA ALA A 143 15.29 -16.61 -8.88
C ALA A 143 14.41 -15.43 -8.48
N VAL A 144 14.84 -14.23 -8.81
CA VAL A 144 14.02 -13.02 -8.72
C VAL A 144 13.32 -12.83 -10.06
N ILE A 145 12.00 -12.92 -10.08
CA ILE A 145 11.20 -12.68 -11.28
C ILE A 145 11.23 -11.21 -11.66
N GLY A 146 11.14 -10.35 -10.65
CA GLY A 146 11.14 -8.90 -10.85
C GLY A 146 10.69 -8.17 -9.61
N GLY A 147 10.59 -6.86 -9.75
CA GLY A 147 10.10 -6.01 -8.68
C GLY A 147 9.60 -4.67 -9.21
N ILE A 148 8.77 -4.01 -8.43
CA ILE A 148 8.23 -2.68 -8.69
C ILE A 148 8.56 -1.81 -7.48
N TYR A 149 9.26 -0.72 -7.71
CA TYR A 149 9.51 0.30 -6.70
C TYR A 149 8.75 1.56 -7.07
N THR A 150 7.93 2.03 -6.16
CA THR A 150 7.17 3.28 -6.34
C THR A 150 7.47 4.22 -5.18
N ARG A 151 7.78 5.46 -5.50
CA ARG A 151 7.95 6.52 -4.52
C ARG A 151 7.12 7.72 -4.90
N ASN A 152 6.21 8.11 -4.02
CA ASN A 152 5.37 9.30 -4.17
C ASN A 152 5.81 10.35 -3.14
N THR A 153 6.31 11.48 -3.62
CA THR A 153 6.73 12.59 -2.77
C THR A 153 5.85 13.79 -3.07
N GLY A 154 5.08 14.22 -2.09
CA GLY A 154 4.24 15.41 -2.15
C GLY A 154 4.75 16.49 -1.19
N ARG A 155 4.82 17.73 -1.65
CA ARG A 155 5.10 18.90 -0.83
C ARG A 155 4.06 19.95 -1.12
N ASN A 156 3.25 20.28 -0.12
CA ASN A 156 2.25 21.32 -0.20
C ASN A 156 2.64 22.45 0.73
N LEU A 157 2.59 23.65 0.22
CA LEU A 157 2.83 24.90 0.93
C LEU A 157 1.58 25.75 0.81
N ASP A 158 0.88 25.95 1.91
CA ASP A 158 -0.23 26.88 2.03
C ASP A 158 0.28 28.09 2.81
N GLN A 159 0.28 29.27 2.20
CA GLN A 159 0.77 30.48 2.84
C GLN A 159 -0.19 31.64 2.65
N VAL A 160 -0.15 32.58 3.58
CA VAL A 160 -0.85 33.86 3.44
C VAL A 160 -0.02 34.75 2.52
N PRO A 161 -0.58 35.24 1.39
CA PRO A 161 0.14 36.14 0.50
C PRO A 161 0.74 37.33 1.26
N PHE A 162 1.91 37.79 0.87
CA PHE A 162 2.72 38.85 1.48
C PHE A 162 3.30 38.50 2.87
N PHE A 163 2.53 37.92 3.79
CA PHE A 163 2.99 37.63 5.15
C PHE A 163 3.82 36.33 5.20
N GLY A 164 3.54 35.37 4.34
CA GLY A 164 4.31 34.12 4.23
C GLY A 164 5.73 34.31 3.68
N ASP A 165 6.00 35.41 2.96
CA ASP A 165 7.29 35.66 2.31
C ASP A 165 8.26 36.46 3.20
N ILE A 166 7.81 36.92 4.37
CA ILE A 166 8.64 37.71 5.30
C ILE A 166 9.64 36.75 5.98
N PRO A 167 10.95 37.03 5.89
CA PRO A 167 11.97 36.24 6.57
C PRO A 167 11.74 36.26 8.10
N LEU A 168 11.92 35.13 8.78
CA LEU A 168 11.70 34.86 10.20
C LEU A 168 10.22 34.80 10.61
N ILE A 169 9.39 35.73 10.21
CA ILE A 169 7.97 35.80 10.61
C ILE A 169 7.09 34.95 9.70
N GLY A 170 7.48 34.77 8.41
CA GLY A 170 6.71 34.02 7.43
C GLY A 170 6.41 32.58 7.82
N LEU A 171 7.24 31.96 8.66
CA LEU A 171 6.98 30.62 9.20
C LEU A 171 5.67 30.52 10.00
N LEU A 172 5.20 31.59 10.62
CA LEU A 172 3.93 31.66 11.36
C LEU A 172 2.71 31.74 10.43
N PHE A 173 2.93 32.16 9.17
CA PHE A 173 1.88 32.35 8.15
C PHE A 173 1.95 31.30 7.02
N GLN A 174 2.74 30.24 7.24
CA GLN A 174 2.90 29.11 6.31
C GLN A 174 2.49 27.81 6.97
N ARG A 175 1.81 26.99 6.20
CA ARG A 175 1.54 25.58 6.54
C ARG A 175 2.27 24.70 5.54
N ARG A 176 3.28 23.97 5.99
CA ARG A 176 4.02 23.02 5.16
C ARG A 176 3.54 21.61 5.45
N ARG A 177 3.18 20.89 4.40
CA ARG A 177 2.81 19.48 4.46
C ARG A 177 3.75 18.72 3.53
N SER A 178 4.49 17.75 4.07
CA SER A 178 5.33 16.84 3.31
C SER A 178 4.79 15.42 3.46
N SER A 179 4.66 14.71 2.35
CA SER A 179 4.27 13.29 2.31
C SER A 179 5.30 12.55 1.47
N ASP A 180 5.84 11.44 1.99
CA ASP A 180 6.76 10.55 1.28
C ASP A 180 6.26 9.12 1.48
N THR A 181 5.64 8.57 0.45
CA THR A 181 5.11 7.20 0.45
C THR A 181 5.96 6.35 -0.47
N ARG A 182 6.49 5.25 0.07
CA ARG A 182 7.32 4.28 -0.65
C ARG A 182 6.65 2.93 -0.64
N SER A 183 6.62 2.28 -1.78
CA SER A 183 6.11 0.93 -1.94
C SER A 183 7.10 0.11 -2.76
N GLU A 184 7.44 -1.07 -2.27
CA GLU A 184 8.33 -2.01 -2.94
C GLU A 184 7.66 -3.38 -3.01
N LEU A 185 7.62 -3.95 -4.19
CA LEU A 185 7.18 -5.31 -4.46
C LEU A 185 8.34 -6.07 -5.06
N VAL A 186 8.71 -7.20 -4.47
CA VAL A 186 9.71 -8.13 -5.05
C VAL A 186 9.12 -9.52 -5.08
N ILE A 187 9.29 -10.22 -6.19
CA ILE A 187 8.76 -11.56 -6.41
C ILE A 187 9.93 -12.54 -6.57
N PHE A 188 9.97 -13.53 -5.68
CA PHE A 188 10.93 -14.62 -5.70
C PHE A 188 10.25 -15.92 -6.09
N LEU A 189 10.96 -16.77 -6.81
CA LEU A 189 10.49 -18.09 -7.18
C LEU A 189 11.57 -19.13 -6.93
N THR A 190 11.19 -20.25 -6.31
CA THR A 190 12.11 -21.37 -6.00
C THR A 190 11.44 -22.66 -6.46
N PRO A 191 11.83 -23.23 -7.61
CA PRO A 191 11.40 -24.55 -8.02
C PRO A 191 12.12 -25.62 -7.22
N ARG A 192 11.47 -26.76 -7.00
CA ARG A 192 12.07 -27.94 -6.39
C ARG A 192 11.57 -29.19 -7.09
N ILE A 193 12.49 -30.03 -7.57
CA ILE A 193 12.17 -31.33 -8.14
C ILE A 193 12.02 -32.32 -6.97
N VAL A 194 10.85 -32.96 -6.86
CA VAL A 194 10.57 -33.94 -5.83
C VAL A 194 10.64 -35.33 -6.42
N ASN A 195 11.60 -36.13 -5.94
CA ASN A 195 11.72 -37.52 -6.32
C ASN A 195 10.65 -38.38 -5.66
N ARG A 196 10.26 -39.50 -6.31
CA ARG A 196 9.23 -40.42 -5.81
C ARG A 196 9.49 -40.90 -4.38
N ALA A 197 10.73 -41.08 -3.95
CA ALA A 197 11.10 -41.49 -2.62
C ALA A 197 10.79 -40.41 -1.55
N GLU A 198 11.03 -39.13 -1.88
CA GLU A 198 10.71 -37.99 -1.03
C GLU A 198 9.19 -37.74 -0.94
N ALA A 199 8.47 -37.96 -2.03
CA ALA A 199 7.00 -37.79 -2.06
C ALA A 199 6.26 -38.79 -1.18
N LEU A 200 6.87 -39.95 -0.91
CA LEU A 200 6.31 -41.03 -0.06
C LEU A 200 6.73 -40.91 1.41
N GLY A 201 7.45 -39.86 1.80
CA GLY A 201 7.83 -39.59 3.19
C GLY A 201 8.81 -40.63 3.80
N ARG A 202 9.66 -41.22 2.97
CA ARG A 202 10.74 -42.14 3.39
C ARG A 202 12.10 -41.55 3.21
#